data_28388bcad1f58c7c6d00c465fd2423e2
#
_entry.id   28388bcad1f58c7c6d00c465fd2423e2
#
_cell.length_a   1.000
_cell.length_b   1.000
_cell.length_c   1.000
_cell.angle_alpha   90.00
_cell.angle_beta   90.00
_cell.angle_gamma   90.00
#
_symmetry.space_group_name_H-M   'P 1'
#
loop_
_entity.id
_entity.type
_entity.pdbx_description
1 polymer ?
#
loop_
_entity_poly.entity_id
_entity_poly.type
_entity_poly.pdbx_seq_one_letter_code
_entity_poly.pdbx_strand_id
1 'polypeptide(L)'
;MIIKKLYMTILFCFFNIFSFSQIWEDELLKTNQNPTIQEKSIAFEQYKDRHPYTKGNGFKPYAREIDFILERSSESGNFKADALFKEWEKLKENNSFSKTSNQSNWVSKGPINTPIILSNGKNRGNGRVNCIAFDPVDPDIIWIGSPAGGLWKSEDGGSNWTTNTDGLPVIGVSHIAIDPNNNQIMYIVTGDANATDTYSIGILKSTDGGITWNTTGLSYTVNQEKTVNKVIINPNHTDSLYAVTNSNILISVDAGANWLTVGAIGRWRDIEFKPNNSNVIYAAKQSSGGSNIYRSTDGGANWVIIDNGIIGSRYRPLIAVTPDNPEVVYALFSASDYSFHGIYKSTDSGDSWIPQSSTPNILGRETDGSGVGGQSWYDLSLGVATNNENLVYVGGINIWRSDNGGVNWDIDANSGNNQQLYSYMHVDQHAFEFNPHTHVAYAGNDGGFYKYMENLNKWVDISDGLEISQFYNLGLSQSNPNRLVAGAQDNGTEMLTNSTWDAIMGGDGMECKIDHYDDNIIYAEYQYG
;
A
#
# COMPACT_ATOMS: atom_id res chain seq x y z
N MET A 1 -26.15 -54.84 32.38
CA MET A 1 -25.77 -53.43 32.61
C MET A 1 -24.72 -53.07 31.56
N ILE A 2 -25.16 -52.52 30.46
CA ILE A 2 -24.33 -52.31 29.25
C ILE A 2 -23.88 -50.88 29.25
N ILE A 3 -22.56 -50.69 29.39
CA ILE A 3 -21.92 -49.37 29.29
C ILE A 3 -21.67 -49.11 27.80
N LYS A 4 -22.44 -48.20 27.21
CA LYS A 4 -22.18 -47.67 25.87
C LYS A 4 -20.99 -46.71 25.92
N LYS A 5 -19.90 -47.08 25.26
CA LYS A 5 -18.80 -46.16 24.94
C LYS A 5 -19.26 -45.18 23.86
N LEU A 6 -19.36 -43.92 24.22
CA LEU A 6 -19.60 -42.83 23.27
C LEU A 6 -18.24 -42.42 22.70
N TYR A 7 -17.97 -42.77 21.45
CA TYR A 7 -16.85 -42.22 20.68
C TYR A 7 -17.25 -40.83 20.22
N MET A 8 -16.67 -39.83 20.86
CA MET A 8 -16.74 -38.46 20.39
C MET A 8 -15.69 -38.31 19.27
N THR A 9 -16.14 -38.36 18.04
CA THR A 9 -15.32 -38.05 16.87
C THR A 9 -15.10 -36.53 16.88
N ILE A 10 -13.92 -36.10 17.29
CA ILE A 10 -13.49 -34.69 17.13
C ILE A 10 -13.22 -34.53 15.63
N LEU A 11 -14.16 -33.87 14.95
CA LEU A 11 -13.97 -33.41 13.58
C LEU A 11 -13.01 -32.19 13.65
N PHE A 12 -11.74 -32.43 13.40
CA PHE A 12 -10.80 -31.36 13.12
C PHE A 12 -11.19 -30.77 11.77
N CYS A 13 -12.00 -29.72 11.78
CA CYS A 13 -12.09 -28.82 10.67
C CYS A 13 -10.75 -28.05 10.59
N PHE A 14 -9.87 -28.50 9.74
CA PHE A 14 -8.80 -27.66 9.24
C PHE A 14 -9.48 -26.51 8.47
N PHE A 15 -9.71 -25.41 9.13
CA PHE A 15 -9.93 -24.15 8.43
C PHE A 15 -8.59 -23.78 7.79
N ASN A 16 -8.47 -24.08 6.51
CA ASN A 16 -7.46 -23.48 5.68
C ASN A 16 -7.62 -21.97 5.83
N ILE A 17 -6.55 -21.33 6.28
CA ILE A 17 -6.41 -19.88 6.24
C ILE A 17 -6.33 -19.57 4.75
N PHE A 18 -7.45 -19.14 4.18
CA PHE A 18 -7.47 -18.61 2.81
C PHE A 18 -6.63 -17.33 2.81
N SER A 19 -5.36 -17.43 2.40
CA SER A 19 -4.74 -16.35 1.66
C SER A 19 -5.63 -16.14 0.43
N PHE A 20 -5.73 -14.92 -0.07
CA PHE A 20 -6.54 -14.59 -1.25
C PHE A 20 -5.97 -15.27 -2.50
N SER A 21 -5.99 -16.58 -2.55
CA SER A 21 -5.81 -17.30 -3.78
C SER A 21 -7.13 -17.24 -4.53
N GLN A 22 -7.05 -17.09 -5.81
CA GLN A 22 -8.22 -17.09 -6.68
C GLN A 22 -8.86 -18.48 -6.59
N ILE A 23 -10.18 -18.59 -6.62
CA ILE A 23 -10.91 -19.86 -6.42
C ILE A 23 -10.38 -20.99 -7.30
N TRP A 24 -9.97 -20.69 -8.55
CA TRP A 24 -9.36 -21.65 -9.47
C TRP A 24 -7.96 -22.08 -9.02
N GLU A 25 -7.22 -21.20 -8.39
CA GLU A 25 -5.88 -21.46 -7.86
C GLU A 25 -5.94 -22.31 -6.60
N ASP A 26 -6.89 -22.07 -5.72
CA ASP A 26 -7.15 -22.91 -4.55
C ASP A 26 -7.44 -24.38 -4.94
N GLU A 27 -8.20 -24.58 -6.03
CA GLU A 27 -8.45 -25.92 -6.55
C GLU A 27 -7.17 -26.58 -7.09
N LEU A 28 -6.36 -25.83 -7.80
CA LEU A 28 -5.07 -26.32 -8.33
C LEU A 28 -4.10 -26.67 -7.19
N LEU A 29 -3.97 -25.80 -6.19
CA LEU A 29 -3.06 -25.98 -5.05
C LEU A 29 -3.43 -27.18 -4.15
N LYS A 30 -4.67 -27.63 -4.18
CA LYS A 30 -5.07 -28.89 -3.51
C LYS A 30 -4.41 -30.12 -4.14
N THR A 31 -4.10 -30.09 -5.42
CA THR A 31 -3.54 -31.21 -6.17
C THR A 31 -2.03 -31.05 -6.46
N ASN A 32 -1.56 -29.81 -6.58
CA ASN A 32 -0.17 -29.47 -6.80
C ASN A 32 0.19 -28.22 -6.00
N GLN A 33 1.02 -28.35 -4.96
CA GLN A 33 1.41 -27.24 -4.09
C GLN A 33 2.44 -26.27 -4.74
N ASN A 34 3.05 -26.68 -5.85
CA ASN A 34 4.00 -25.85 -6.60
C ASN A 34 3.71 -25.95 -8.11
N PRO A 35 2.58 -25.42 -8.58
CA PRO A 35 2.20 -25.51 -9.98
C PRO A 35 3.14 -24.66 -10.84
N THR A 36 3.48 -25.20 -12.01
CA THR A 36 4.15 -24.43 -13.05
C THR A 36 3.21 -23.37 -13.62
N ILE A 37 3.79 -22.39 -14.29
CA ILE A 37 2.99 -21.33 -14.92
C ILE A 37 2.03 -21.88 -15.99
N GLN A 38 2.42 -22.93 -16.71
CA GLN A 38 1.57 -23.59 -17.68
C GLN A 38 0.36 -24.26 -16.99
N GLU A 39 0.56 -24.91 -15.85
CA GLU A 39 -0.53 -25.53 -15.08
C GLU A 39 -1.48 -24.48 -14.52
N LYS A 40 -0.95 -23.33 -14.05
CA LYS A 40 -1.77 -22.19 -13.65
C LYS A 40 -2.60 -21.64 -14.82
N SER A 41 -1.99 -21.46 -15.98
CA SER A 41 -2.68 -20.97 -17.19
C SER A 41 -3.80 -21.93 -17.62
N ILE A 42 -3.56 -23.23 -17.63
CA ILE A 42 -4.56 -24.23 -17.98
C ILE A 42 -5.72 -24.21 -16.98
N ALA A 43 -5.42 -24.16 -15.70
CA ALA A 43 -6.46 -24.12 -14.65
C ALA A 43 -7.32 -22.85 -14.75
N PHE A 44 -6.70 -21.71 -15.05
CA PHE A 44 -7.41 -20.45 -15.23
C PHE A 44 -8.31 -20.46 -16.48
N GLU A 45 -7.83 -20.94 -17.63
CA GLU A 45 -8.65 -21.04 -18.84
C GLU A 45 -9.86 -21.98 -18.61
N GLN A 46 -9.67 -23.11 -17.92
CA GLN A 46 -10.76 -23.99 -17.54
C GLN A 46 -11.78 -23.35 -16.59
N TYR A 47 -11.30 -22.47 -15.72
CA TYR A 47 -12.18 -21.67 -14.85
C TYR A 47 -12.95 -20.64 -15.64
N LYS A 48 -12.28 -19.89 -16.53
CA LYS A 48 -12.85 -18.87 -17.41
C LYS A 48 -13.97 -19.42 -18.30
N ASP A 49 -13.78 -20.60 -18.88
CA ASP A 49 -14.80 -21.26 -19.70
C ASP A 49 -16.11 -21.54 -18.96
N ARG A 50 -16.04 -21.74 -17.65
CA ARG A 50 -17.19 -22.02 -16.78
C ARG A 50 -17.74 -20.79 -16.07
N HIS A 51 -16.97 -19.71 -16.00
CA HIS A 51 -17.32 -18.50 -15.26
C HIS A 51 -17.12 -17.28 -16.17
N PRO A 52 -18.19 -16.76 -16.80
CA PRO A 52 -18.11 -15.54 -17.60
C PRO A 52 -17.51 -14.39 -16.76
N TYR A 53 -16.81 -13.51 -17.44
CA TYR A 53 -16.19 -12.35 -16.79
C TYR A 53 -17.22 -11.56 -15.97
N THR A 54 -16.91 -11.38 -14.69
CA THR A 54 -17.58 -10.43 -13.79
C THR A 54 -16.52 -9.70 -13.00
N LYS A 55 -16.74 -8.42 -12.72
CA LYS A 55 -15.80 -7.65 -11.90
C LYS A 55 -15.56 -8.34 -10.55
N GLY A 56 -14.30 -8.55 -10.18
CA GLY A 56 -13.91 -9.19 -8.92
C GLY A 56 -13.78 -10.72 -8.95
N ASN A 57 -13.97 -11.39 -10.09
CA ASN A 57 -13.84 -12.85 -10.20
C ASN A 57 -12.40 -13.35 -10.49
N GLY A 58 -11.39 -12.53 -10.27
CA GLY A 58 -9.99 -12.94 -10.34
C GLY A 58 -9.31 -12.82 -11.70
N PHE A 59 -9.99 -12.35 -12.75
CA PHE A 59 -9.40 -12.22 -14.08
C PHE A 59 -8.28 -11.19 -14.14
N LYS A 60 -8.49 -10.02 -13.55
CA LYS A 60 -7.49 -8.93 -13.55
C LYS A 60 -6.22 -9.31 -12.77
N PRO A 61 -6.30 -9.83 -11.52
CA PRO A 61 -5.13 -10.33 -10.82
C PRO A 61 -4.36 -11.40 -11.58
N TYR A 62 -5.07 -12.37 -12.18
CA TYR A 62 -4.44 -13.41 -13.00
C TYR A 62 -3.69 -12.83 -14.20
N ALA A 63 -4.32 -11.91 -14.94
CA ALA A 63 -3.69 -11.32 -16.13
C ALA A 63 -2.39 -10.58 -15.76
N ARG A 64 -2.38 -9.84 -14.65
CA ARG A 64 -1.18 -9.17 -14.12
C ARG A 64 -0.08 -10.16 -13.73
N GLU A 65 -0.44 -11.20 -12.99
CA GLU A 65 0.50 -12.22 -12.54
C GLU A 65 1.13 -12.97 -13.71
N ILE A 66 0.30 -13.40 -14.66
CA ILE A 66 0.78 -14.23 -15.78
C ILE A 66 1.72 -13.44 -16.69
N ASP A 67 1.40 -12.19 -17.01
CA ASP A 67 2.23 -11.32 -17.81
C ASP A 67 3.62 -11.13 -17.17
N PHE A 68 3.64 -10.80 -15.90
CA PHE A 68 4.88 -10.62 -15.15
C PHE A 68 5.73 -11.91 -15.10
N ILE A 69 5.10 -13.07 -14.85
CA ILE A 69 5.83 -14.32 -14.64
C ILE A 69 6.29 -14.95 -15.95
N LEU A 70 5.51 -14.88 -17.03
CA LEU A 70 5.86 -15.52 -18.30
C LEU A 70 7.20 -15.03 -18.85
N GLU A 71 7.42 -13.72 -18.84
CA GLU A 71 8.68 -13.12 -19.31
C GLU A 71 9.91 -13.48 -18.45
N ARG A 72 9.68 -13.91 -17.20
CA ARG A 72 10.71 -14.20 -16.20
C ARG A 72 10.86 -15.68 -15.90
N SER A 73 10.07 -16.52 -16.54
CA SER A 73 10.10 -17.96 -16.37
C SER A 73 11.16 -18.61 -17.26
N SER A 74 11.74 -19.73 -16.79
CA SER A 74 12.59 -20.57 -17.62
C SER A 74 11.76 -21.27 -18.71
N GLU A 75 12.42 -21.84 -19.72
CA GLU A 75 11.76 -22.68 -20.76
C GLU A 75 10.96 -23.85 -20.15
N SER A 76 11.32 -24.30 -18.94
CA SER A 76 10.56 -25.30 -18.18
C SER A 76 9.35 -24.73 -17.43
N GLY A 77 9.05 -23.44 -17.56
CA GLY A 77 7.95 -22.76 -16.89
C GLY A 77 8.16 -22.53 -15.39
N ASN A 78 9.40 -22.60 -14.92
CA ASN A 78 9.72 -22.33 -13.50
C ASN A 78 10.08 -20.85 -13.31
N PHE A 79 9.35 -20.16 -12.47
CA PHE A 79 9.68 -18.85 -11.96
C PHE A 79 10.42 -18.96 -10.63
N LYS A 80 11.54 -18.24 -10.52
CA LYS A 80 12.32 -18.17 -9.27
C LYS A 80 12.18 -16.76 -8.70
N ALA A 81 11.30 -16.61 -7.74
CA ALA A 81 11.04 -15.33 -7.08
C ALA A 81 12.30 -14.66 -6.48
N ASP A 82 13.29 -15.48 -6.09
CA ASP A 82 14.54 -15.02 -5.49
C ASP A 82 15.70 -14.83 -6.49
N ALA A 83 15.47 -14.96 -7.80
CA ALA A 83 16.54 -14.89 -8.79
C ALA A 83 17.25 -13.53 -8.79
N LEU A 84 16.50 -12.43 -8.82
CA LEU A 84 17.06 -11.07 -8.77
C LEU A 84 17.81 -10.81 -7.47
N PHE A 85 17.27 -11.25 -6.34
CA PHE A 85 17.89 -11.11 -5.04
C PHE A 85 19.23 -11.85 -4.97
N LYS A 86 19.29 -13.08 -5.48
CA LYS A 86 20.53 -13.87 -5.56
C LYS A 86 21.58 -13.24 -6.47
N GLU A 87 21.19 -12.68 -7.60
CA GLU A 87 22.13 -11.97 -8.46
C GLU A 87 22.63 -10.69 -7.81
N TRP A 88 21.79 -9.96 -7.09
CA TRP A 88 22.20 -8.81 -6.30
C TRP A 88 23.20 -9.19 -5.19
N GLU A 89 22.98 -10.30 -4.46
CA GLU A 89 23.93 -10.80 -3.46
C GLU A 89 25.30 -11.10 -4.09
N LYS A 90 25.33 -11.78 -5.25
CA LYS A 90 26.57 -12.04 -5.99
C LYS A 90 27.29 -10.75 -6.41
N LEU A 91 26.56 -9.76 -6.89
CA LEU A 91 27.13 -8.46 -7.26
C LEU A 91 27.74 -7.76 -6.04
N LYS A 92 27.07 -7.81 -4.89
CA LYS A 92 27.55 -7.24 -3.63
C LYS A 92 28.84 -7.94 -3.15
N GLU A 93 28.87 -9.28 -3.16
CA GLU A 93 30.04 -10.07 -2.77
C GLU A 93 31.26 -9.77 -3.66
N ASN A 94 31.04 -9.53 -4.94
CA ASN A 94 32.11 -9.21 -5.89
C ASN A 94 32.59 -7.75 -5.83
N ASN A 95 32.14 -6.94 -4.85
CA ASN A 95 32.46 -5.51 -4.73
C ASN A 95 32.16 -4.69 -6.01
N SER A 96 31.24 -5.18 -6.85
CA SER A 96 30.93 -4.57 -8.15
C SER A 96 30.14 -3.27 -8.04
N PHE A 97 29.70 -2.89 -6.84
CA PHE A 97 29.08 -1.60 -6.54
C PHE A 97 30.06 -0.48 -6.22
N SER A 98 31.36 -0.67 -6.49
CA SER A 98 32.30 0.43 -6.37
C SER A 98 31.90 1.55 -7.33
N LYS A 99 31.58 2.72 -6.78
CA LYS A 99 31.25 3.96 -7.52
C LYS A 99 32.39 4.48 -8.42
N THR A 100 33.39 3.67 -8.70
CA THR A 100 34.59 4.06 -9.47
C THR A 100 34.51 3.75 -10.96
N SER A 101 33.40 3.25 -11.48
CA SER A 101 33.26 3.14 -12.92
C SER A 101 32.30 4.20 -13.45
N ASN A 102 32.80 5.19 -14.01
CA ASN A 102 32.31 6.13 -14.99
C ASN A 102 31.56 5.52 -16.18
N GLN A 103 30.71 4.48 -16.06
CA GLN A 103 30.44 3.78 -17.33
C GLN A 103 29.08 3.17 -17.53
N SER A 104 28.07 3.55 -16.80
CA SER A 104 26.78 3.38 -17.37
C SER A 104 26.29 4.72 -17.97
N ASN A 105 26.10 4.75 -19.27
CA ASN A 105 25.46 5.87 -19.95
C ASN A 105 23.93 5.78 -19.85
N TRP A 106 23.41 5.06 -18.86
CA TRP A 106 21.97 4.99 -18.60
C TRP A 106 21.48 6.33 -18.10
N VAL A 107 20.45 6.84 -18.74
CA VAL A 107 19.76 8.08 -18.37
C VAL A 107 18.30 7.74 -18.23
N SER A 108 17.68 8.17 -17.12
CA SER A 108 16.25 8.03 -16.96
C SER A 108 15.50 8.72 -18.10
N LYS A 109 14.43 8.10 -18.56
CA LYS A 109 13.51 8.66 -19.54
C LYS A 109 12.19 9.10 -18.91
N GLY A 110 12.00 8.82 -17.63
CA GLY A 110 10.78 9.17 -16.90
C GLY A 110 9.65 8.15 -17.09
N PRO A 111 8.39 8.56 -16.88
CA PRO A 111 7.94 9.95 -16.68
C PRO A 111 8.48 10.58 -15.39
N ILE A 112 8.95 11.81 -15.50
CA ILE A 112 9.39 12.64 -14.37
C ILE A 112 8.21 13.49 -13.87
N ASN A 113 7.42 13.98 -14.80
CA ASN A 113 6.21 14.75 -14.53
C ASN A 113 4.99 13.90 -14.84
N THR A 114 3.91 14.14 -14.13
CA THR A 114 2.65 13.42 -14.32
C THR A 114 2.14 13.56 -15.75
N PRO A 115 1.95 12.44 -16.49
CA PRO A 115 1.51 12.50 -17.89
C PRO A 115 0.12 13.13 -18.06
N ILE A 116 -0.06 13.92 -19.09
CA ILE A 116 -1.30 14.64 -19.36
C ILE A 116 -2.11 13.92 -20.43
N ILE A 117 -3.43 13.77 -20.24
CA ILE A 117 -4.32 13.30 -21.28
C ILE A 117 -4.57 14.42 -22.30
N LEU A 118 -4.06 14.22 -23.54
CA LEU A 118 -4.14 15.20 -24.61
C LEU A 118 -5.58 15.65 -24.95
N SER A 119 -6.56 14.76 -24.80
CA SER A 119 -7.95 15.04 -25.21
C SER A 119 -8.74 15.92 -24.23
N ASN A 120 -8.37 15.99 -22.97
CA ASN A 120 -9.13 16.71 -21.93
C ASN A 120 -8.26 17.46 -20.90
N GLY A 121 -6.95 17.43 -21.06
CA GLY A 121 -6.00 18.13 -20.19
C GLY A 121 -5.93 17.59 -18.75
N LYS A 122 -6.44 16.38 -18.49
CA LYS A 122 -6.34 15.75 -17.18
C LYS A 122 -5.02 15.00 -17.06
N ASN A 123 -4.45 15.05 -15.87
CA ASN A 123 -3.34 14.20 -15.52
C ASN A 123 -3.81 12.75 -15.34
N ARG A 124 -2.95 11.80 -15.70
CA ARG A 124 -3.08 10.42 -15.21
C ARG A 124 -2.42 10.34 -13.85
N GLY A 125 -1.56 9.48 -13.61
CA GLY A 125 -0.76 9.39 -12.42
C GLY A 125 0.69 9.16 -12.79
N ASN A 126 1.55 9.29 -11.81
CA ASN A 126 2.97 9.00 -11.96
C ASN A 126 3.36 7.67 -11.28
N GLY A 127 2.42 7.04 -10.59
CA GLY A 127 2.58 5.77 -9.90
C GLY A 127 2.17 5.82 -8.44
N ARG A 128 2.20 4.66 -7.77
CA ARG A 128 1.61 4.46 -6.45
C ARG A 128 2.49 4.98 -5.31
N VAL A 129 1.86 5.68 -4.35
CA VAL A 129 2.44 6.11 -3.07
C VAL A 129 1.72 5.40 -1.92
N ASN A 130 2.45 4.58 -1.15
CA ASN A 130 1.90 3.73 -0.09
C ASN A 130 2.01 4.32 1.31
N CYS A 131 2.97 5.20 1.55
CA CYS A 131 3.18 5.77 2.87
C CYS A 131 3.81 7.16 2.79
N ILE A 132 3.58 7.94 3.84
CA ILE A 132 4.02 9.32 4.00
C ILE A 132 4.66 9.45 5.38
N ALA A 133 5.74 10.19 5.49
CA ALA A 133 6.29 10.60 6.78
C ALA A 133 6.83 12.03 6.68
N PHE A 134 6.71 12.77 7.77
CA PHE A 134 7.22 14.13 7.90
C PHE A 134 8.42 14.15 8.83
N ASP A 135 9.37 15.01 8.53
CA ASP A 135 10.49 15.25 9.43
C ASP A 135 9.97 15.85 10.76
N PRO A 136 10.46 15.38 11.92
CA PRO A 136 9.97 15.87 13.21
C PRO A 136 10.41 17.30 13.54
N VAL A 137 11.31 17.90 12.76
CA VAL A 137 11.90 19.23 13.01
C VAL A 137 11.54 20.23 11.90
N ASP A 138 11.58 19.79 10.64
CA ASP A 138 11.40 20.66 9.47
C ASP A 138 10.11 20.31 8.72
N PRO A 139 9.12 21.23 8.67
CA PRO A 139 7.83 20.98 8.01
C PRO A 139 7.94 20.78 6.50
N ASP A 140 9.00 21.26 5.87
CA ASP A 140 9.19 21.17 4.43
C ASP A 140 9.88 19.87 4.00
N ILE A 141 10.43 19.11 4.95
CA ILE A 141 10.99 17.78 4.66
C ILE A 141 9.90 16.72 4.71
N ILE A 142 9.64 16.13 3.55
CA ILE A 142 8.62 15.10 3.34
C ILE A 142 9.29 13.85 2.78
N TRP A 143 8.89 12.69 3.31
CA TRP A 143 9.29 11.40 2.82
C TRP A 143 8.07 10.63 2.33
N ILE A 144 8.19 9.97 1.18
CA ILE A 144 7.17 9.06 0.68
C ILE A 144 7.79 7.72 0.29
N GLY A 145 6.99 6.65 0.42
CA GLY A 145 7.35 5.32 -0.02
C GLY A 145 6.44 4.84 -1.14
N SER A 146 7.05 4.33 -2.21
CA SER A 146 6.38 3.66 -3.32
C SER A 146 6.65 2.16 -3.27
N PRO A 147 5.67 1.29 -3.58
CA PRO A 147 5.81 -0.16 -3.46
C PRO A 147 6.78 -0.78 -4.48
N ALA A 148 7.06 -0.07 -5.57
CA ALA A 148 8.01 -0.48 -6.60
C ALA A 148 8.97 0.63 -7.05
N GLY A 149 8.79 1.86 -6.53
CA GLY A 149 9.55 3.04 -6.91
C GLY A 149 10.53 3.55 -5.85
N GLY A 150 10.61 2.92 -4.68
CA GLY A 150 11.58 3.27 -3.64
C GLY A 150 11.11 4.32 -2.64
N LEU A 151 12.07 4.82 -1.87
CA LEU A 151 11.91 5.92 -0.93
C LEU A 151 12.31 7.23 -1.59
N TRP A 152 11.45 8.23 -1.46
CA TRP A 152 11.69 9.57 -2.02
C TRP A 152 11.65 10.62 -0.92
N LYS A 153 12.51 11.62 -1.05
CA LYS A 153 12.62 12.77 -0.14
C LYS A 153 12.40 14.07 -0.89
N SER A 154 11.58 14.94 -0.33
CA SER A 154 11.53 16.36 -0.66
C SER A 154 12.09 17.16 0.50
N GLU A 155 12.79 18.26 0.21
CA GLU A 155 13.30 19.23 1.19
C GLU A 155 12.66 20.63 1.01
N ASP A 156 11.61 20.71 0.19
CA ASP A 156 10.94 21.96 -0.19
C ASP A 156 9.43 21.84 -0.30
N GLY A 157 8.84 21.01 0.57
CA GLY A 157 7.39 20.87 0.69
C GLY A 157 6.73 20.14 -0.47
N GLY A 158 7.47 19.31 -1.20
CA GLY A 158 7.00 18.50 -2.32
C GLY A 158 7.21 19.13 -3.70
N SER A 159 8.05 20.18 -3.80
CA SER A 159 8.34 20.83 -5.08
C SER A 159 9.43 20.11 -5.89
N ASN A 160 10.38 19.48 -5.21
CA ASN A 160 11.42 18.65 -5.82
C ASN A 160 11.61 17.36 -5.02
N TRP A 161 11.97 16.28 -5.72
CA TRP A 161 12.12 14.96 -5.15
C TRP A 161 13.46 14.32 -5.48
N THR A 162 14.02 13.58 -4.53
CA THR A 162 15.26 12.81 -4.69
C THR A 162 15.11 11.43 -4.10
N THR A 163 15.82 10.44 -4.65
CA THR A 163 15.88 9.06 -4.12
C THR A 163 17.31 8.58 -4.03
N ASN A 164 17.55 7.62 -3.14
CA ASN A 164 18.86 6.96 -3.00
C ASN A 164 18.71 5.45 -2.75
N THR A 165 17.51 4.89 -2.96
CA THR A 165 17.19 3.50 -2.68
C THR A 165 17.34 2.55 -3.89
N ASP A 166 17.75 3.05 -5.06
CA ASP A 166 17.92 2.26 -6.29
C ASP A 166 18.90 1.09 -6.13
N GLY A 167 19.85 1.19 -5.21
CA GLY A 167 20.82 0.15 -4.90
C GLY A 167 20.34 -0.91 -3.90
N LEU A 168 19.11 -0.83 -3.41
CA LEU A 168 18.57 -1.83 -2.48
C LEU A 168 18.10 -3.09 -3.22
N PRO A 169 18.20 -4.27 -2.58
CA PRO A 169 17.77 -5.54 -3.19
C PRO A 169 16.26 -5.65 -3.39
N VAL A 170 15.50 -4.90 -2.59
CA VAL A 170 14.05 -4.67 -2.72
C VAL A 170 13.84 -3.19 -2.50
N ILE A 171 13.39 -2.49 -3.52
CA ILE A 171 13.20 -1.03 -3.47
C ILE A 171 11.85 -0.62 -2.89
N GLY A 172 10.85 -1.52 -2.90
CA GLY A 172 9.52 -1.22 -2.37
C GLY A 172 9.54 -0.77 -0.91
N VAL A 173 8.78 0.29 -0.60
CA VAL A 173 8.65 0.87 0.75
C VAL A 173 7.17 0.96 1.10
N SER A 174 6.78 0.24 2.16
CA SER A 174 5.38 0.19 2.67
C SER A 174 5.14 1.09 3.87
N HIS A 175 6.16 1.41 4.64
CA HIS A 175 6.04 2.31 5.79
C HIS A 175 7.38 2.96 6.13
N ILE A 176 7.32 4.15 6.74
CA ILE A 176 8.46 4.96 7.15
C ILE A 176 8.25 5.38 8.60
N ALA A 177 9.25 5.20 9.45
CA ALA A 177 9.27 5.75 10.80
C ALA A 177 10.55 6.55 11.02
N ILE A 178 10.41 7.79 11.50
CA ILE A 178 11.51 8.70 11.79
C ILE A 178 11.55 8.90 13.30
N ASP A 179 12.73 8.82 13.89
CA ASP A 179 12.91 9.05 15.33
C ASP A 179 12.55 10.51 15.66
N PRO A 180 11.53 10.74 16.51
CA PRO A 180 11.06 12.10 16.81
C PRO A 180 12.08 12.96 17.57
N ASN A 181 13.12 12.35 18.14
CA ASN A 181 14.17 13.04 18.88
C ASN A 181 15.46 13.18 18.06
N ASN A 182 15.60 12.42 16.95
CA ASN A 182 16.78 12.44 16.09
C ASN A 182 16.44 12.00 14.67
N ASN A 183 16.15 12.93 13.78
CA ASN A 183 15.78 12.66 12.39
C ASN A 183 16.87 11.98 11.54
N GLN A 184 18.08 11.78 12.08
CA GLN A 184 19.09 10.96 11.43
C GLN A 184 18.80 9.47 11.58
N ILE A 185 17.96 9.06 12.55
CA ILE A 185 17.57 7.68 12.76
C ILE A 185 16.21 7.45 12.10
N MET A 186 16.19 6.55 11.14
CA MET A 186 15.00 6.21 10.37
C MET A 186 14.89 4.71 10.18
N TYR A 187 13.65 4.25 10.02
CA TYR A 187 13.35 2.86 9.68
C TYR A 187 12.38 2.83 8.50
N ILE A 188 12.64 1.97 7.54
CA ILE A 188 11.70 1.69 6.44
C ILE A 188 11.30 0.22 6.43
N VAL A 189 10.04 0.00 6.17
CA VAL A 189 9.48 -1.33 5.90
C VAL A 189 9.58 -1.57 4.41
N THR A 190 10.26 -2.64 4.02
CA THR A 190 10.44 -2.98 2.60
C THR A 190 9.30 -3.83 2.05
N GLY A 191 9.11 -3.81 0.74
CA GLY A 191 8.10 -4.57 0.01
C GLY A 191 6.76 -3.84 -0.11
N ASP A 192 5.72 -4.59 -0.49
CA ASP A 192 4.36 -4.08 -0.64
C ASP A 192 3.38 -4.77 0.32
N ALA A 193 2.89 -4.04 1.31
CA ALA A 193 1.96 -4.55 2.32
C ALA A 193 0.49 -4.59 1.82
N ASN A 194 0.15 -3.87 0.76
CA ASN A 194 -1.21 -3.77 0.24
C ASN A 194 -1.52 -4.82 -0.83
N ALA A 195 -0.81 -4.81 -1.95
CA ALA A 195 -1.04 -5.72 -3.07
C ALA A 195 -0.15 -6.97 -3.03
N THR A 196 0.97 -6.92 -2.29
CA THR A 196 1.97 -8.00 -2.25
C THR A 196 2.72 -8.15 -3.60
N ASP A 197 2.79 -7.09 -4.39
CA ASP A 197 3.53 -7.08 -5.67
C ASP A 197 5.03 -7.34 -5.46
N THR A 198 5.56 -6.94 -4.30
CA THR A 198 6.94 -7.23 -3.89
C THR A 198 6.97 -7.73 -2.44
N TYR A 199 7.76 -8.80 -2.18
CA TYR A 199 7.95 -9.32 -0.82
C TYR A 199 9.01 -8.54 -0.06
N SER A 200 8.82 -8.48 1.26
CA SER A 200 9.70 -7.75 2.18
C SER A 200 11.00 -8.50 2.44
N ILE A 201 12.10 -7.78 2.53
CA ILE A 201 13.35 -8.25 3.16
C ILE A 201 13.45 -7.85 4.64
N GLY A 202 12.36 -7.32 5.20
CA GLY A 202 12.28 -6.88 6.59
C GLY A 202 12.30 -5.38 6.74
N ILE A 203 12.81 -4.94 7.88
CA ILE A 203 12.96 -3.52 8.20
C ILE A 203 14.42 -3.12 8.01
N LEU A 204 14.64 -2.02 7.30
CA LEU A 204 15.96 -1.40 7.17
C LEU A 204 16.05 -0.18 8.09
N LYS A 205 17.26 0.07 8.62
CA LYS A 205 17.59 1.21 9.47
C LYS A 205 18.60 2.12 8.80
N SER A 206 18.36 3.41 8.88
CA SER A 206 19.35 4.45 8.62
C SER A 206 19.76 5.13 9.94
N THR A 207 21.00 5.60 10.00
CA THR A 207 21.55 6.43 11.10
C THR A 207 22.19 7.73 10.59
N ASP A 208 21.93 8.05 9.34
CA ASP A 208 22.50 9.20 8.62
C ASP A 208 21.43 9.96 7.80
N GLY A 209 20.19 9.99 8.30
CA GLY A 209 19.09 10.73 7.68
C GLY A 209 18.65 10.14 6.33
N GLY A 210 18.67 8.82 6.21
CA GLY A 210 18.20 8.09 5.01
C GLY A 210 19.24 8.02 3.89
N ILE A 211 20.51 8.38 4.12
CA ILE A 211 21.56 8.31 3.10
C ILE A 211 21.99 6.86 2.87
N THR A 212 22.19 6.10 3.95
CA THR A 212 22.52 4.66 3.88
C THR A 212 21.57 3.82 4.69
N TRP A 213 21.39 2.56 4.26
CA TRP A 213 20.44 1.63 4.84
C TRP A 213 21.11 0.32 5.21
N ASN A 214 20.82 -0.17 6.42
CA ASN A 214 21.33 -1.43 6.95
C ASN A 214 20.16 -2.31 7.40
N THR A 215 20.33 -3.63 7.32
CA THR A 215 19.34 -4.58 7.84
C THR A 215 19.24 -4.49 9.35
N THR A 216 18.03 -4.69 9.87
CA THR A 216 17.79 -4.90 11.31
C THR A 216 17.75 -6.41 11.62
N GLY A 217 17.48 -6.77 12.88
CA GLY A 217 17.23 -8.16 13.28
C GLY A 217 15.92 -8.72 12.71
N LEU A 218 14.99 -7.88 12.25
CA LEU A 218 13.80 -8.30 11.50
C LEU A 218 14.12 -8.28 10.00
N SER A 219 14.71 -9.36 9.54
CA SER A 219 15.11 -9.53 8.14
C SER A 219 14.55 -10.83 7.56
N TYR A 220 14.24 -10.78 6.26
CA TYR A 220 13.71 -11.89 5.49
C TYR A 220 14.46 -12.06 4.18
N THR A 221 14.32 -13.21 3.59
CA THR A 221 14.62 -13.42 2.17
C THR A 221 13.32 -13.40 1.38
N VAL A 222 13.35 -12.94 0.13
CA VAL A 222 12.13 -12.78 -0.70
C VAL A 222 11.36 -14.09 -0.89
N ASN A 223 12.05 -15.25 -0.87
CA ASN A 223 11.41 -16.55 -0.97
C ASN A 223 10.65 -16.99 0.31
N GLN A 224 10.71 -16.22 1.39
CA GLN A 224 9.89 -16.44 2.58
C GLN A 224 8.49 -15.81 2.43
N GLU A 225 8.26 -15.01 1.40
CA GLU A 225 6.97 -14.39 1.06
C GLU A 225 6.34 -13.63 2.24
N LYS A 226 7.19 -12.88 2.95
CA LYS A 226 6.76 -12.11 4.12
C LYS A 226 6.42 -10.67 3.75
N THR A 227 5.50 -10.11 4.52
CA THR A 227 5.18 -8.68 4.52
C THR A 227 5.21 -8.14 5.94
N VAL A 228 5.67 -6.91 6.07
CA VAL A 228 5.53 -6.09 7.27
C VAL A 228 4.58 -4.96 6.91
N ASN A 229 3.60 -4.67 7.76
CA ASN A 229 2.56 -3.69 7.43
C ASN A 229 2.91 -2.28 7.95
N LYS A 230 3.44 -2.20 9.18
CA LYS A 230 3.77 -0.92 9.81
C LYS A 230 4.87 -1.08 10.84
N VAL A 231 5.69 -0.05 11.05
CA VAL A 231 6.66 0.08 12.15
C VAL A 231 6.49 1.44 12.81
N ILE A 232 6.48 1.48 14.13
CA ILE A 232 6.43 2.73 14.90
C ILE A 232 7.56 2.77 15.93
N ILE A 233 8.03 3.98 16.25
CA ILE A 233 9.09 4.25 17.24
C ILE A 233 8.44 4.81 18.50
N ASN A 234 8.80 4.28 19.66
CA ASN A 234 8.33 4.83 20.93
C ASN A 234 8.93 6.24 21.15
N PRO A 235 8.11 7.30 21.21
CA PRO A 235 8.62 8.66 21.26
C PRO A 235 9.37 9.00 22.57
N ASN A 236 9.16 8.23 23.63
CA ASN A 236 9.83 8.43 24.92
C ASN A 236 11.06 7.53 25.10
N HIS A 237 11.17 6.45 24.29
CA HIS A 237 12.26 5.47 24.35
C HIS A 237 12.56 5.02 22.91
N THR A 238 13.29 5.82 22.15
CA THR A 238 13.43 5.64 20.69
C THR A 238 14.21 4.39 20.28
N ASP A 239 14.87 3.70 21.21
CA ASP A 239 15.39 2.34 21.00
C ASP A 239 14.29 1.26 21.02
N SER A 240 13.06 1.62 21.42
CA SER A 240 11.92 0.71 21.43
C SER A 240 11.06 0.89 20.18
N LEU A 241 10.95 -0.19 19.39
CA LEU A 241 10.22 -0.24 18.13
C LEU A 241 9.11 -1.27 18.20
N TYR A 242 8.03 -1.02 17.49
CA TYR A 242 6.91 -1.93 17.36
C TYR A 242 6.60 -2.13 15.88
N ALA A 243 6.44 -3.37 15.46
CA ALA A 243 6.10 -3.70 14.09
C ALA A 243 4.92 -4.66 14.03
N VAL A 244 4.04 -4.47 13.05
CA VAL A 244 2.92 -5.36 12.76
C VAL A 244 3.09 -6.03 11.41
N THR A 245 2.76 -7.31 11.36
CA THR A 245 2.93 -8.16 10.19
C THR A 245 1.64 -8.92 9.88
N ASN A 246 1.63 -9.66 8.78
CA ASN A 246 0.53 -10.60 8.49
C ASN A 246 0.46 -11.79 9.46
N SER A 247 1.34 -11.86 10.45
CA SER A 247 1.39 -12.98 11.40
C SER A 247 1.43 -12.55 12.87
N ASN A 248 2.10 -11.44 13.20
CA ASN A 248 2.45 -11.12 14.59
C ASN A 248 2.56 -9.62 14.83
N ILE A 249 2.52 -9.23 16.11
CA ILE A 249 3.13 -8.00 16.62
C ILE A 249 4.55 -8.36 17.10
N LEU A 250 5.50 -7.51 16.78
CA LEU A 250 6.90 -7.64 17.13
C LEU A 250 7.37 -6.40 17.89
N ILE A 251 8.17 -6.59 18.92
CA ILE A 251 8.77 -5.50 19.71
C ILE A 251 10.29 -5.66 19.70
N SER A 252 11.00 -4.57 19.48
CA SER A 252 12.43 -4.43 19.75
C SER A 252 12.62 -3.40 20.86
N VAL A 253 13.61 -3.60 21.73
CA VAL A 253 14.02 -2.64 22.77
C VAL A 253 15.49 -2.23 22.64
N ASP A 254 16.09 -2.56 21.51
CA ASP A 254 17.51 -2.33 21.21
C ASP A 254 17.70 -1.77 19.78
N ALA A 255 16.85 -0.82 19.42
CA ALA A 255 16.90 -0.09 18.14
C ALA A 255 16.85 -1.01 16.91
N GLY A 256 16.08 -2.10 17.00
CA GLY A 256 15.85 -3.05 15.91
C GLY A 256 16.89 -4.16 15.80
N ALA A 257 17.84 -4.27 16.73
CA ALA A 257 18.85 -5.33 16.66
C ALA A 257 18.27 -6.72 16.95
N ASN A 258 17.33 -6.82 17.90
CA ASN A 258 16.60 -8.05 18.20
C ASN A 258 15.10 -7.77 18.27
N TRP A 259 14.28 -8.77 17.90
CA TRP A 259 12.83 -8.65 17.89
C TRP A 259 12.16 -9.81 18.63
N LEU A 260 11.21 -9.48 19.47
CA LEU A 260 10.40 -10.43 20.23
C LEU A 260 8.95 -10.41 19.70
N THR A 261 8.41 -11.58 19.43
CA THR A 261 6.98 -11.73 19.10
C THR A 261 6.13 -11.59 20.35
N VAL A 262 5.10 -10.73 20.27
CA VAL A 262 4.12 -10.51 21.33
C VAL A 262 2.69 -10.59 20.78
N GLY A 263 1.72 -10.72 21.67
CA GLY A 263 0.30 -10.76 21.30
C GLY A 263 -0.12 -12.07 20.63
N ALA A 264 -1.35 -12.08 20.13
CA ALA A 264 -1.95 -13.26 19.50
C ALA A 264 -1.51 -13.37 18.02
N ILE A 265 -1.27 -14.59 17.54
CA ILE A 265 -1.02 -14.86 16.12
C ILE A 265 -2.19 -14.36 15.28
N GLY A 266 -1.89 -13.69 14.16
CA GLY A 266 -2.89 -13.23 13.19
C GLY A 266 -2.40 -12.06 12.33
N ARG A 267 -3.25 -11.67 11.38
CA ARG A 267 -2.95 -10.58 10.44
C ARG A 267 -3.20 -9.23 11.13
N TRP A 268 -2.13 -8.55 11.48
CA TRP A 268 -2.17 -7.23 12.11
C TRP A 268 -1.98 -6.16 11.03
N ARG A 269 -2.91 -5.20 10.97
CA ARG A 269 -2.94 -4.20 9.91
C ARG A 269 -2.38 -2.86 10.31
N ASP A 270 -2.60 -2.50 11.57
CA ASP A 270 -2.29 -1.16 12.04
C ASP A 270 -1.86 -1.17 13.52
N ILE A 271 -1.07 -0.19 13.92
CA ILE A 271 -0.60 -0.01 15.29
C ILE A 271 -0.31 1.48 15.54
N GLU A 272 -0.79 2.01 16.68
CA GLU A 272 -0.65 3.40 17.05
C GLU A 272 -0.33 3.57 18.53
N PHE A 273 0.52 4.52 18.87
CA PHE A 273 0.64 4.98 20.26
C PHE A 273 -0.50 5.93 20.60
N LYS A 274 -0.99 5.83 21.85
CA LYS A 274 -1.79 6.91 22.42
C LYS A 274 -0.94 8.18 22.48
N PRO A 275 -1.38 9.32 21.93
CA PRO A 275 -0.66 10.57 22.05
C PRO A 275 -0.37 10.91 23.52
N ASN A 276 0.82 11.41 23.79
CA ASN A 276 1.32 11.76 25.13
C ASN A 276 1.46 10.61 26.14
N ASN A 277 1.22 9.35 25.74
CA ASN A 277 1.40 8.19 26.61
C ASN A 277 1.80 6.92 25.82
N SER A 278 3.07 6.73 25.60
CA SER A 278 3.59 5.59 24.83
C SER A 278 3.52 4.22 25.54
N ASN A 279 3.07 4.15 26.81
CA ASN A 279 2.74 2.89 27.44
C ASN A 279 1.40 2.33 26.96
N VAL A 280 0.53 3.18 26.39
CA VAL A 280 -0.74 2.78 25.80
C VAL A 280 -0.58 2.68 24.29
N ILE A 281 -0.86 1.49 23.75
CA ILE A 281 -0.69 1.17 22.35
C ILE A 281 -1.97 0.51 21.85
N TYR A 282 -2.46 0.93 20.71
CA TYR A 282 -3.59 0.33 20.01
C TYR A 282 -3.09 -0.50 18.83
N ALA A 283 -3.74 -1.62 18.54
CA ALA A 283 -3.42 -2.43 17.37
C ALA A 283 -4.69 -3.02 16.75
N ALA A 284 -4.73 -3.06 15.43
CA ALA A 284 -5.87 -3.55 14.66
C ALA A 284 -5.56 -4.90 14.02
N LYS A 285 -6.36 -5.92 14.38
CA LYS A 285 -6.21 -7.29 13.88
C LYS A 285 -7.32 -7.63 12.91
N GLN A 286 -6.95 -8.00 11.68
CA GLN A 286 -7.88 -8.49 10.67
C GLN A 286 -8.18 -9.97 10.86
N SER A 287 -9.47 -10.34 10.72
CA SER A 287 -9.93 -11.73 10.76
C SER A 287 -11.20 -11.91 9.91
N SER A 288 -11.34 -13.03 9.25
CA SER A 288 -12.55 -13.38 8.48
C SER A 288 -13.78 -13.60 9.37
N GLY A 289 -13.59 -13.92 10.66
CA GLY A 289 -14.67 -14.15 11.63
C GLY A 289 -15.08 -12.92 12.45
N GLY A 290 -14.43 -11.79 12.23
CA GLY A 290 -14.62 -10.54 12.96
C GLY A 290 -13.28 -9.95 13.40
N SER A 291 -12.96 -8.80 12.84
CA SER A 291 -11.74 -8.05 13.15
C SER A 291 -11.88 -7.32 14.48
N ASN A 292 -10.78 -7.16 15.20
CA ASN A 292 -10.78 -6.62 16.56
C ASN A 292 -9.77 -5.51 16.71
N ILE A 293 -10.08 -4.57 17.62
CA ILE A 293 -9.13 -3.60 18.13
C ILE A 293 -8.58 -4.11 19.46
N TYR A 294 -7.29 -4.02 19.62
CA TYR A 294 -6.56 -4.39 20.82
C TYR A 294 -5.91 -3.16 21.43
N ARG A 295 -5.76 -3.19 22.76
CA ARG A 295 -4.99 -2.20 23.50
C ARG A 295 -4.01 -2.89 24.43
N SER A 296 -2.80 -2.37 24.51
CA SER A 296 -1.86 -2.58 25.59
C SER A 296 -1.82 -1.32 26.47
N THR A 297 -1.62 -1.48 27.78
CA THR A 297 -1.41 -0.38 28.74
C THR A 297 -0.08 -0.51 29.47
N ASP A 298 0.75 -1.45 29.07
CA ASP A 298 2.03 -1.80 29.70
C ASP A 298 3.19 -1.89 28.67
N GLY A 299 3.15 -1.02 27.65
CA GLY A 299 4.19 -0.95 26.64
C GLY A 299 4.24 -2.18 25.72
N GLY A 300 3.10 -2.82 25.48
CA GLY A 300 2.98 -3.95 24.56
C GLY A 300 3.23 -5.32 25.18
N ALA A 301 3.45 -5.41 26.51
CA ALA A 301 3.67 -6.69 27.16
C ALA A 301 2.39 -7.56 27.21
N ASN A 302 1.24 -6.93 27.44
CA ASN A 302 -0.06 -7.59 27.42
C ASN A 302 -1.04 -6.85 26.50
N TRP A 303 -1.89 -7.62 25.82
CA TRP A 303 -2.87 -7.10 24.86
C TRP A 303 -4.27 -7.60 25.20
N VAL A 304 -5.22 -6.69 25.27
CA VAL A 304 -6.64 -6.99 25.49
C VAL A 304 -7.50 -6.47 24.33
N ILE A 305 -8.56 -7.20 24.01
CA ILE A 305 -9.58 -6.76 23.05
C ILE A 305 -10.39 -5.64 23.70
N ILE A 306 -10.61 -4.56 22.96
CA ILE A 306 -11.36 -3.37 23.40
C ILE A 306 -12.52 -3.05 22.46
N ASP A 307 -13.38 -4.01 22.17
CA ASP A 307 -14.48 -3.91 21.20
C ASP A 307 -15.84 -3.53 21.83
N ASN A 308 -15.88 -3.04 23.06
CA ASN A 308 -17.12 -2.68 23.73
C ASN A 308 -17.87 -1.55 23.00
N GLY A 309 -18.99 -1.87 22.34
CA GLY A 309 -19.76 -0.97 21.49
C GLY A 309 -19.53 -1.13 19.99
N ILE A 310 -18.52 -1.90 19.57
CA ILE A 310 -18.31 -2.26 18.16
C ILE A 310 -19.11 -3.52 17.85
N ILE A 311 -20.03 -3.45 16.89
CA ILE A 311 -20.99 -4.51 16.59
C ILE A 311 -20.86 -5.00 15.14
N GLY A 312 -21.41 -6.18 14.88
CA GLY A 312 -21.53 -6.75 13.53
C GLY A 312 -20.27 -7.47 13.03
N SER A 313 -20.41 -8.12 11.87
CA SER A 313 -19.30 -8.77 11.18
C SER A 313 -18.50 -7.72 10.41
N ARG A 314 -17.22 -7.62 10.68
CA ARG A 314 -16.31 -6.60 10.16
C ARG A 314 -15.03 -7.23 9.66
N TYR A 315 -14.41 -6.60 8.66
CA TYR A 315 -13.29 -7.18 7.94
C TYR A 315 -12.00 -6.37 8.14
N ARG A 316 -11.57 -5.51 7.20
CA ARG A 316 -10.30 -4.78 7.31
C ARG A 316 -10.44 -3.61 8.31
N PRO A 317 -9.66 -3.59 9.41
CA PRO A 317 -9.66 -2.50 10.37
C PRO A 317 -8.53 -1.51 10.10
N LEU A 318 -8.73 -0.22 10.44
CA LEU A 318 -7.71 0.79 10.68
C LEU A 318 -8.02 1.55 11.96
N ILE A 319 -6.99 2.16 12.54
CA ILE A 319 -7.05 3.00 13.73
C ILE A 319 -6.49 4.37 13.41
N ALA A 320 -7.06 5.40 14.01
CA ALA A 320 -6.44 6.72 14.02
C ALA A 320 -6.56 7.37 15.40
N VAL A 321 -5.53 8.09 15.78
CA VAL A 321 -5.43 8.87 17.02
C VAL A 321 -5.10 10.31 16.68
N THR A 322 -5.36 11.23 17.60
CA THR A 322 -5.03 12.64 17.41
C THR A 322 -4.41 13.26 18.67
N PRO A 323 -3.37 14.09 18.53
CA PRO A 323 -2.81 14.82 19.67
C PRO A 323 -3.73 15.93 20.17
N ASP A 324 -4.72 16.38 19.39
CA ASP A 324 -5.74 17.37 19.83
C ASP A 324 -6.50 16.88 21.08
N ASN A 325 -6.87 15.60 21.08
CA ASN A 325 -7.46 14.93 22.25
C ASN A 325 -6.93 13.50 22.38
N PRO A 326 -5.95 13.24 23.27
CA PRO A 326 -5.34 11.91 23.42
C PRO A 326 -6.31 10.80 23.89
N GLU A 327 -7.49 11.14 24.42
CA GLU A 327 -8.51 10.15 24.81
C GLU A 327 -9.34 9.68 23.61
N VAL A 328 -9.27 10.40 22.48
CA VAL A 328 -9.99 10.05 21.27
C VAL A 328 -9.24 9.04 20.43
N VAL A 329 -9.95 7.99 20.04
CA VAL A 329 -9.49 6.95 19.12
C VAL A 329 -10.61 6.68 18.12
N TYR A 330 -10.27 6.61 16.84
CA TYR A 330 -11.18 6.16 15.80
C TYR A 330 -10.82 4.74 15.35
N ALA A 331 -11.85 3.96 15.05
CA ALA A 331 -11.72 2.65 14.43
C ALA A 331 -12.64 2.58 13.19
N LEU A 332 -12.01 2.41 12.04
CA LEU A 332 -12.67 2.21 10.75
C LEU A 332 -12.71 0.72 10.41
N PHE A 333 -13.84 0.23 9.90
CA PHE A 333 -13.94 -1.14 9.42
C PHE A 333 -14.60 -1.19 8.04
N SER A 334 -14.10 -2.08 7.20
CA SER A 334 -14.84 -2.53 6.03
C SER A 334 -15.71 -3.76 6.35
N ALA A 335 -16.69 -4.03 5.50
CA ALA A 335 -17.47 -5.26 5.48
C ALA A 335 -16.74 -6.37 4.68
N SER A 336 -17.29 -7.57 4.67
CA SER A 336 -16.72 -8.73 3.95
C SER A 336 -16.79 -8.61 2.43
N ASP A 337 -17.66 -7.76 1.90
CA ASP A 337 -17.77 -7.38 0.48
C ASP A 337 -16.95 -6.14 0.16
N TYR A 338 -16.07 -5.73 1.10
CA TYR A 338 -15.15 -4.60 1.01
C TYR A 338 -15.80 -3.21 1.01
N SER A 339 -17.12 -3.15 1.22
CA SER A 339 -17.87 -1.91 1.42
C SER A 339 -17.63 -1.31 2.82
N PHE A 340 -18.17 -0.13 3.07
CA PHE A 340 -18.11 0.52 4.38
C PHE A 340 -18.98 -0.20 5.41
N HIS A 341 -18.34 -0.81 6.42
CA HIS A 341 -19.04 -1.36 7.57
C HIS A 341 -19.40 -0.29 8.59
N GLY A 342 -18.49 0.61 8.87
CA GLY A 342 -18.71 1.70 9.80
C GLY A 342 -17.42 2.28 10.38
N ILE A 343 -17.57 3.47 10.94
CA ILE A 343 -16.56 4.14 11.75
C ILE A 343 -17.10 4.32 13.17
N TYR A 344 -16.23 4.11 14.14
CA TYR A 344 -16.51 4.19 15.57
C TYR A 344 -15.56 5.18 16.22
N LYS A 345 -16.05 5.96 17.17
CA LYS A 345 -15.27 6.90 17.98
C LYS A 345 -15.29 6.45 19.43
N SER A 346 -14.15 6.36 20.06
CA SER A 346 -13.99 6.31 21.50
C SER A 346 -13.53 7.67 22.01
N THR A 347 -13.99 8.09 23.18
CA THR A 347 -13.55 9.30 23.91
C THR A 347 -12.96 8.95 25.27
N ASP A 348 -12.70 7.67 25.52
CA ASP A 348 -12.23 7.11 26.78
C ASP A 348 -11.07 6.11 26.55
N SER A 349 -10.21 6.40 25.55
CA SER A 349 -9.05 5.57 25.20
C SER A 349 -9.39 4.13 24.78
N GLY A 350 -10.59 3.91 24.23
CA GLY A 350 -11.03 2.61 23.75
C GLY A 350 -11.78 1.75 24.77
N ASP A 351 -12.10 2.27 25.97
CA ASP A 351 -12.90 1.53 26.95
C ASP A 351 -14.35 1.31 26.45
N SER A 352 -14.87 2.28 25.71
CA SER A 352 -16.15 2.16 25.00
C SER A 352 -16.11 2.84 23.64
N TRP A 353 -16.93 2.34 22.70
CA TRP A 353 -17.02 2.83 21.33
C TRP A 353 -18.45 3.24 20.98
N ILE A 354 -18.57 4.39 20.34
CA ILE A 354 -19.82 4.91 19.83
C ILE A 354 -19.80 4.85 18.31
N PRO A 355 -20.74 4.14 17.65
CA PRO A 355 -20.83 4.15 16.20
C PRO A 355 -21.18 5.56 15.73
N GLN A 356 -20.40 6.09 14.78
CA GLN A 356 -20.62 7.39 14.20
C GLN A 356 -21.51 7.28 12.96
N SER A 357 -21.11 6.42 12.01
CA SER A 357 -21.90 6.13 10.81
C SER A 357 -21.53 4.79 10.20
N SER A 358 -22.45 4.25 9.39
CA SER A 358 -22.25 3.07 8.53
C SER A 358 -22.81 3.30 7.13
N THR A 359 -23.25 4.53 6.85
CA THR A 359 -23.77 5.00 5.58
C THR A 359 -23.42 6.48 5.41
N PRO A 360 -23.26 6.98 4.16
CA PRO A 360 -23.31 6.26 2.88
C PRO A 360 -22.11 5.29 2.72
N ASN A 361 -22.07 4.47 1.65
CA ASN A 361 -20.91 3.60 1.37
C ASN A 361 -19.71 4.41 0.87
N ILE A 362 -18.97 5.00 1.81
CA ILE A 362 -17.80 5.85 1.49
C ILE A 362 -16.59 5.07 0.94
N LEU A 363 -16.61 3.73 0.97
CA LEU A 363 -15.57 2.88 0.38
C LEU A 363 -15.97 2.37 -1.01
N GLY A 364 -17.17 2.72 -1.49
CA GLY A 364 -17.66 2.40 -2.81
C GLY A 364 -17.14 3.36 -3.88
N ARG A 365 -17.43 3.01 -5.14
CA ARG A 365 -17.02 3.80 -6.31
C ARG A 365 -17.87 5.07 -6.49
N GLU A 366 -19.15 4.98 -6.15
CA GLU A 366 -20.10 6.05 -6.43
C GLU A 366 -19.86 7.24 -5.48
N THR A 367 -19.82 8.44 -6.05
CA THR A 367 -19.51 9.67 -5.30
C THR A 367 -20.64 10.17 -4.40
N ASP A 368 -21.82 9.57 -4.54
CA ASP A 368 -22.96 9.77 -3.62
C ASP A 368 -23.08 8.68 -2.56
N GLY A 369 -22.17 7.68 -2.60
CA GLY A 369 -22.17 6.54 -1.69
C GLY A 369 -23.32 5.57 -1.87
N SER A 370 -24.03 5.59 -3.00
CA SER A 370 -25.17 4.70 -3.30
C SER A 370 -24.74 3.30 -3.76
N GLY A 371 -23.45 3.12 -4.12
CA GLY A 371 -22.92 1.88 -4.64
C GLY A 371 -22.83 0.76 -3.60
N VAL A 372 -22.71 -0.49 -4.10
CA VAL A 372 -22.46 -1.70 -3.30
C VAL A 372 -21.03 -2.17 -3.49
N GLY A 373 -20.50 -2.91 -2.48
CA GLY A 373 -19.12 -3.38 -2.50
C GLY A 373 -18.10 -2.26 -2.37
N GLY A 374 -16.86 -2.59 -2.57
CA GLY A 374 -15.70 -1.69 -2.50
C GLY A 374 -14.43 -2.44 -2.88
N GLN A 375 -13.28 -1.87 -2.57
CA GLN A 375 -12.00 -2.56 -2.74
C GLN A 375 -11.05 -2.34 -1.54
N SER A 376 -11.62 -2.20 -0.36
CA SER A 376 -10.88 -2.00 0.89
C SER A 376 -9.92 -3.14 1.26
N TRP A 377 -9.91 -4.23 0.52
CA TRP A 377 -8.87 -5.24 0.64
C TRP A 377 -7.50 -4.72 0.17
N TYR A 378 -7.51 -3.77 -0.74
CA TYR A 378 -6.38 -3.16 -1.43
C TYR A 378 -6.12 -1.74 -0.92
N ASP A 379 -7.06 -0.82 -1.12
CA ASP A 379 -7.00 0.58 -0.79
C ASP A 379 -7.82 0.91 0.47
N LEU A 380 -7.21 1.44 1.46
CA LEU A 380 -7.88 1.95 2.65
C LEU A 380 -6.93 2.84 3.44
N SER A 381 -7.36 4.08 3.69
CA SER A 381 -6.65 5.03 4.55
C SER A 381 -7.61 5.75 5.50
N LEU A 382 -7.09 6.17 6.64
CA LEU A 382 -7.83 6.89 7.68
C LEU A 382 -6.92 7.94 8.29
N GLY A 383 -7.36 9.19 8.32
CA GLY A 383 -6.64 10.29 8.96
C GLY A 383 -7.56 11.11 9.86
N VAL A 384 -7.02 11.55 11.00
CA VAL A 384 -7.68 12.51 11.89
C VAL A 384 -6.77 13.71 12.06
N ALA A 385 -7.32 14.92 11.93
CA ALA A 385 -6.51 16.12 12.01
C ALA A 385 -5.81 16.26 13.36
N THR A 386 -4.57 16.71 13.31
CA THR A 386 -3.70 16.83 14.49
C THR A 386 -4.11 17.96 15.44
N ASN A 387 -5.00 18.87 14.99
CA ASN A 387 -5.52 20.03 15.72
C ASN A 387 -7.05 20.11 15.78
N ASN A 388 -7.76 19.07 15.33
CA ASN A 388 -9.21 18.99 15.39
C ASN A 388 -9.67 17.54 15.40
N GLU A 389 -10.02 17.02 16.56
CA GLU A 389 -10.46 15.64 16.74
C GLU A 389 -11.69 15.24 15.90
N ASN A 390 -12.44 16.20 15.38
CA ASN A 390 -13.67 15.97 14.61
C ASN A 390 -13.47 16.07 13.09
N LEU A 391 -12.32 16.52 12.62
CA LEU A 391 -11.98 16.51 11.20
C LEU A 391 -11.34 15.17 10.83
N VAL A 392 -12.11 14.36 10.14
CA VAL A 392 -11.74 12.97 9.78
C VAL A 392 -11.79 12.79 8.27
N TYR A 393 -10.78 12.13 7.73
CA TYR A 393 -10.74 11.72 6.33
C TYR A 393 -10.69 10.20 6.21
N VAL A 394 -11.41 9.67 5.23
CA VAL A 394 -11.36 8.27 4.83
C VAL A 394 -11.09 8.19 3.34
N GLY A 395 -10.05 7.44 2.99
CA GLY A 395 -9.71 7.09 1.62
C GLY A 395 -10.02 5.62 1.34
N GLY A 396 -10.68 5.39 0.26
CA GLY A 396 -10.86 4.15 -0.45
C GLY A 396 -10.66 4.45 -1.93
N ILE A 397 -11.64 4.15 -2.78
CA ILE A 397 -11.59 4.58 -4.19
C ILE A 397 -11.55 6.11 -4.31
N ASN A 398 -12.28 6.80 -3.44
CA ASN A 398 -12.34 8.26 -3.37
C ASN A 398 -11.90 8.76 -1.99
N ILE A 399 -11.73 10.08 -1.84
CA ILE A 399 -11.52 10.72 -0.53
C ILE A 399 -12.85 11.31 -0.03
N TRP A 400 -13.18 10.93 1.20
CA TRP A 400 -14.33 11.44 1.94
C TRP A 400 -13.88 12.20 3.19
N ARG A 401 -14.54 13.29 3.48
CA ARG A 401 -14.29 14.17 4.61
C ARG A 401 -15.50 14.24 5.53
N SER A 402 -15.23 14.25 6.83
CA SER A 402 -16.20 14.54 7.88
C SER A 402 -15.68 15.65 8.78
N ASP A 403 -16.47 16.68 9.01
CA ASP A 403 -16.15 17.78 9.94
C ASP A 403 -16.80 17.57 11.32
N ASN A 404 -17.45 16.43 11.56
CA ASN A 404 -18.20 16.14 12.78
C ASN A 404 -17.92 14.74 13.34
N GLY A 405 -16.66 14.29 13.21
CA GLY A 405 -16.19 13.05 13.82
C GLY A 405 -16.73 11.77 13.18
N GLY A 406 -17.00 11.79 11.88
CA GLY A 406 -17.46 10.62 11.14
C GLY A 406 -18.98 10.42 11.14
N VAL A 407 -19.76 11.40 11.62
CA VAL A 407 -21.24 11.32 11.64
C VAL A 407 -21.83 11.55 10.25
N ASN A 408 -21.34 12.56 9.54
CA ASN A 408 -21.73 12.88 8.17
C ASN A 408 -20.48 12.94 7.27
N TRP A 409 -20.66 12.64 6.00
CA TRP A 409 -19.58 12.55 5.03
C TRP A 409 -19.91 13.34 3.77
N ASP A 410 -18.96 14.14 3.34
CA ASP A 410 -18.93 14.79 2.05
C ASP A 410 -17.78 14.24 1.20
N ILE A 411 -18.03 14.06 -0.11
CA ILE A 411 -16.93 13.71 -1.01
C ILE A 411 -16.02 14.93 -1.19
N ASP A 412 -14.74 14.76 -0.95
CA ASP A 412 -13.76 15.84 -0.98
C ASP A 412 -12.91 15.82 -2.27
N ALA A 413 -12.58 14.61 -2.75
CA ALA A 413 -11.88 14.44 -4.01
C ALA A 413 -12.23 13.11 -4.69
N ASN A 414 -12.21 13.12 -6.04
CA ASN A 414 -12.43 11.93 -6.86
C ASN A 414 -11.80 12.08 -8.26
N SER A 415 -11.73 10.98 -9.03
CA SER A 415 -11.19 10.97 -10.40
C SER A 415 -12.18 11.42 -11.47
N GLY A 416 -13.40 11.81 -11.10
CA GLY A 416 -14.47 12.16 -12.03
C GLY A 416 -14.26 13.49 -12.75
N ASN A 417 -15.13 13.74 -13.74
CA ASN A 417 -15.03 14.91 -14.60
C ASN A 417 -15.59 16.20 -14.01
N ASN A 418 -16.18 16.15 -12.82
CA ASN A 418 -16.87 17.32 -12.25
C ASN A 418 -15.94 18.16 -11.35
N GLN A 419 -14.83 18.62 -11.93
CA GLN A 419 -13.81 19.44 -11.25
C GLN A 419 -14.33 20.83 -10.81
N GLN A 420 -15.54 21.21 -11.17
CA GLN A 420 -16.17 22.43 -10.66
C GLN A 420 -16.72 22.26 -9.23
N LEU A 421 -17.04 21.02 -8.86
CA LEU A 421 -17.60 20.68 -7.54
C LEU A 421 -16.56 20.04 -6.60
N TYR A 422 -15.63 19.27 -7.13
CA TYR A 422 -14.67 18.50 -6.34
C TYR A 422 -13.26 18.59 -6.92
N SER A 423 -12.25 18.42 -6.08
CA SER A 423 -10.88 18.28 -6.53
C SER A 423 -10.72 17.01 -7.36
N TYR A 424 -9.92 17.09 -8.43
CA TYR A 424 -9.44 15.88 -9.07
C TYR A 424 -8.41 15.21 -8.18
N MET A 425 -8.57 13.90 -7.98
CA MET A 425 -7.55 13.04 -7.37
C MET A 425 -7.65 11.67 -8.03
N HIS A 426 -6.51 11.02 -8.20
CA HIS A 426 -6.49 9.64 -8.67
C HIS A 426 -7.20 8.73 -7.68
N VAL A 427 -7.76 7.62 -8.16
CA VAL A 427 -8.45 6.63 -7.31
C VAL A 427 -7.47 5.85 -6.43
N ASP A 428 -8.04 5.05 -5.53
CA ASP A 428 -7.38 3.99 -4.77
C ASP A 428 -6.35 4.56 -3.76
N GLN A 429 -6.87 5.05 -2.63
CA GLN A 429 -6.11 5.77 -1.61
C GLN A 429 -5.40 4.81 -0.65
N HIS A 430 -4.07 4.91 -0.51
CA HIS A 430 -3.24 4.05 0.32
C HIS A 430 -2.71 4.72 1.57
N ALA A 431 -2.43 6.02 1.50
CA ALA A 431 -1.86 6.79 2.59
C ALA A 431 -2.63 8.09 2.80
N PHE A 432 -2.81 8.46 4.05
CA PHE A 432 -3.36 9.74 4.44
C PHE A 432 -2.70 10.21 5.73
N GLU A 433 -2.08 11.38 5.69
CA GLU A 433 -1.36 11.91 6.84
C GLU A 433 -1.55 13.43 6.94
N PHE A 434 -1.52 13.93 8.17
CA PHE A 434 -1.44 15.36 8.44
C PHE A 434 0.00 15.73 8.81
N ASN A 435 0.54 16.77 8.18
CA ASN A 435 1.81 17.32 8.59
C ASN A 435 1.71 17.82 10.05
N PRO A 436 2.52 17.31 10.98
CA PRO A 436 2.36 17.63 12.40
C PRO A 436 2.67 19.09 12.77
N HIS A 437 3.37 19.82 11.89
CA HIS A 437 3.75 21.22 12.10
C HIS A 437 2.73 22.19 11.52
N THR A 438 2.19 21.89 10.34
CA THR A 438 1.32 22.79 9.57
C THR A 438 -0.15 22.41 9.61
N HIS A 439 -0.45 21.18 10.08
CA HIS A 439 -1.78 20.56 10.10
C HIS A 439 -2.41 20.37 8.71
N VAL A 440 -1.62 20.55 7.65
CA VAL A 440 -2.07 20.34 6.27
C VAL A 440 -2.17 18.85 5.97
N ALA A 441 -3.24 18.47 5.28
CA ALA A 441 -3.51 17.09 4.86
C ALA A 441 -2.74 16.73 3.58
N TYR A 442 -2.26 15.49 3.53
CA TYR A 442 -1.61 14.87 2.38
C TYR A 442 -2.19 13.49 2.12
N ALA A 443 -2.26 13.10 0.84
CA ALA A 443 -2.77 11.79 0.42
C ALA A 443 -1.85 11.15 -0.62
N GLY A 444 -1.61 9.84 -0.48
CA GLY A 444 -0.91 9.00 -1.43
C GLY A 444 -1.87 7.95 -2.03
N ASN A 445 -1.85 7.79 -3.35
CA ASN A 445 -2.72 6.88 -4.08
C ASN A 445 -2.01 6.22 -5.28
N ASP A 446 -2.74 5.49 -6.11
CA ASP A 446 -2.17 4.82 -7.29
C ASP A 446 -1.69 5.76 -8.41
N GLY A 447 -2.03 7.03 -8.33
CA GLY A 447 -1.59 8.04 -9.30
C GLY A 447 -0.52 8.99 -8.78
N GLY A 448 -0.21 8.99 -7.49
CA GLY A 448 0.83 9.86 -6.96
C GLY A 448 0.57 10.42 -5.57
N PHE A 449 1.02 11.64 -5.37
CA PHE A 449 1.03 12.32 -4.08
C PHE A 449 0.36 13.68 -4.15
N TYR A 450 -0.54 13.93 -3.21
CA TYR A 450 -1.42 15.10 -3.21
C TYR A 450 -1.34 15.85 -1.89
N LYS A 451 -1.46 17.18 -1.97
CA LYS A 451 -1.50 18.11 -0.84
C LYS A 451 -2.79 18.91 -0.85
N TYR A 452 -3.43 19.04 0.31
CA TYR A 452 -4.59 19.95 0.45
C TYR A 452 -4.11 21.40 0.58
N MET A 453 -4.60 22.25 -0.30
CA MET A 453 -4.28 23.68 -0.32
C MET A 453 -5.45 24.48 0.25
N GLU A 454 -5.35 24.90 1.51
CA GLU A 454 -6.43 25.61 2.23
C GLU A 454 -6.85 26.90 1.52
N ASN A 455 -5.89 27.68 1.00
CA ASN A 455 -6.16 28.92 0.29
C ASN A 455 -6.94 28.73 -1.03
N LEU A 456 -6.92 27.52 -1.59
CA LEU A 456 -7.65 27.13 -2.79
C LEU A 456 -8.87 26.27 -2.48
N ASN A 457 -8.98 25.79 -1.25
CA ASN A 457 -9.96 24.80 -0.79
C ASN A 457 -10.02 23.58 -1.72
N LYS A 458 -8.83 23.01 -2.08
CA LYS A 458 -8.72 21.88 -2.99
C LYS A 458 -7.42 21.09 -2.82
N TRP A 459 -7.46 19.86 -3.29
CA TRP A 459 -6.29 19.01 -3.46
C TRP A 459 -5.50 19.39 -4.71
N VAL A 460 -4.19 19.36 -4.61
CA VAL A 460 -3.25 19.63 -5.69
C VAL A 460 -2.27 18.47 -5.79
N ASP A 461 -2.08 17.97 -7.00
CA ASP A 461 -1.05 16.99 -7.35
C ASP A 461 0.33 17.62 -7.19
N ILE A 462 1.20 16.98 -6.40
CA ILE A 462 2.60 17.38 -6.18
C ILE A 462 3.55 16.21 -6.50
N SER A 463 3.14 15.36 -7.45
CA SER A 463 3.91 14.18 -7.88
C SER A 463 5.02 14.50 -8.88
N ASP A 464 5.07 15.71 -9.42
CA ASP A 464 6.10 16.09 -10.38
C ASP A 464 7.51 15.93 -9.77
N GLY A 465 8.37 15.20 -10.46
CA GLY A 465 9.70 14.83 -9.97
C GLY A 465 9.79 13.40 -9.43
N LEU A 466 8.67 12.69 -9.26
CA LEU A 466 8.64 11.30 -8.83
C LEU A 466 8.70 10.34 -10.04
N GLU A 467 9.74 9.54 -10.12
CA GLU A 467 9.90 8.51 -11.16
C GLU A 467 9.47 7.14 -10.59
N ILE A 468 8.17 6.96 -10.37
CA ILE A 468 7.60 5.79 -9.68
C ILE A 468 6.59 5.00 -10.50
N SER A 469 6.52 5.23 -11.82
CA SER A 469 5.64 4.51 -12.73
C SER A 469 5.95 3.01 -12.76
N GLN A 470 4.91 2.19 -12.74
CA GLN A 470 5.00 0.73 -12.79
C GLN A 470 4.62 0.23 -14.18
N PHE A 471 5.60 0.02 -15.04
CA PHE A 471 5.37 -0.42 -16.41
C PHE A 471 5.31 -1.95 -16.51
N TYR A 472 4.26 -2.44 -17.16
CA TYR A 472 4.14 -3.84 -17.56
C TYR A 472 4.93 -4.13 -18.84
N ASN A 473 4.83 -3.25 -19.84
CA ASN A 473 5.46 -3.47 -21.14
C ASN A 473 5.92 -2.15 -21.77
N LEU A 474 6.88 -2.27 -22.70
CA LEU A 474 7.46 -1.16 -23.46
C LEU A 474 7.48 -1.48 -24.96
N GLY A 475 7.03 -0.54 -25.78
CA GLY A 475 7.18 -0.56 -27.24
C GLY A 475 8.14 0.54 -27.68
N LEU A 476 9.14 0.20 -28.50
CA LEU A 476 10.15 1.13 -28.99
C LEU A 476 9.95 1.39 -30.48
N SER A 477 10.05 2.66 -30.90
CA SER A 477 10.15 3.00 -32.32
C SER A 477 11.48 2.51 -32.90
N GLN A 478 11.43 1.89 -34.07
CA GLN A 478 12.63 1.43 -34.78
C GLN A 478 13.32 2.55 -35.57
N SER A 479 12.61 3.63 -35.81
CA SER A 479 13.09 4.78 -36.61
C SER A 479 13.45 5.99 -35.75
N ASN A 480 12.87 6.13 -34.54
CA ASN A 480 13.04 7.31 -33.68
C ASN A 480 13.39 6.89 -32.24
N PRO A 481 14.65 7.03 -31.81
CA PRO A 481 15.09 6.62 -30.48
C PRO A 481 14.49 7.46 -29.32
N ASN A 482 13.80 8.55 -29.63
CA ASN A 482 13.13 9.41 -28.66
C ASN A 482 11.59 9.17 -28.64
N ARG A 483 11.14 8.06 -29.21
CA ARG A 483 9.74 7.69 -29.20
C ARG A 483 9.56 6.27 -28.67
N LEU A 484 8.82 6.16 -27.59
CA LEU A 484 8.46 4.88 -26.99
C LEU A 484 7.04 4.96 -26.42
N VAL A 485 6.43 3.82 -26.25
CA VAL A 485 5.13 3.66 -25.59
C VAL A 485 5.27 2.69 -24.43
N ALA A 486 4.57 2.94 -23.34
CA ALA A 486 4.63 2.13 -22.14
C ALA A 486 3.22 1.87 -21.59
N GLY A 487 2.94 0.64 -21.20
CA GLY A 487 1.73 0.26 -20.49
C GLY A 487 1.98 0.30 -18.98
N ALA A 488 1.28 1.18 -18.26
CA ALA A 488 1.46 1.41 -16.84
C ALA A 488 0.30 0.86 -16.01
N GLN A 489 0.61 0.29 -14.86
CA GLN A 489 -0.39 -0.15 -13.87
C GLN A 489 -1.19 1.05 -13.39
N ASP A 490 -2.53 0.96 -13.44
CA ASP A 490 -3.52 1.94 -12.99
C ASP A 490 -3.43 3.34 -13.65
N ASN A 491 -2.38 3.59 -14.47
CA ASN A 491 -2.10 4.89 -15.09
C ASN A 491 -2.23 4.87 -16.63
N GLY A 492 -2.63 3.74 -17.21
CA GLY A 492 -2.94 3.60 -18.62
C GLY A 492 -1.73 3.40 -19.51
N THR A 493 -1.90 3.68 -20.80
CA THR A 493 -0.80 3.64 -21.76
C THR A 493 -0.27 5.05 -21.98
N GLU A 494 1.03 5.19 -21.84
CA GLU A 494 1.76 6.45 -21.92
C GLU A 494 2.74 6.43 -23.09
N MET A 495 2.93 7.57 -23.72
CA MET A 495 3.82 7.71 -24.87
C MET A 495 4.84 8.83 -24.64
N LEU A 496 6.11 8.48 -24.73
CA LEU A 496 7.20 9.45 -24.81
C LEU A 496 7.37 9.91 -26.26
N THR A 497 7.35 11.22 -26.45
CA THR A 497 7.74 11.86 -27.71
C THR A 497 8.78 12.94 -27.41
N ASN A 498 10.01 12.74 -27.86
CA ASN A 498 11.18 13.55 -27.52
C ASN A 498 11.50 13.53 -26.01
N SER A 499 10.91 14.42 -25.22
CA SER A 499 11.11 14.50 -23.76
C SER A 499 9.79 14.67 -23.00
N THR A 500 8.66 14.55 -23.69
CA THR A 500 7.33 14.72 -23.09
C THR A 500 6.60 13.39 -23.05
N TRP A 501 6.04 13.06 -21.90
CA TRP A 501 5.17 11.92 -21.71
C TRP A 501 3.71 12.36 -21.78
N ASP A 502 2.95 11.71 -22.63
CA ASP A 502 1.53 11.94 -22.82
C ASP A 502 0.74 10.66 -22.53
N ALA A 503 -0.34 10.77 -21.77
CA ALA A 503 -1.26 9.65 -21.55
C ALA A 503 -2.20 9.49 -22.74
N ILE A 504 -2.08 8.37 -23.46
CA ILE A 504 -2.82 8.14 -24.70
C ILE A 504 -4.01 7.20 -24.52
N MET A 505 -4.02 6.33 -23.52
CA MET A 505 -5.13 5.43 -23.22
C MET A 505 -5.27 5.26 -21.70
N GLY A 506 -6.46 4.97 -21.20
CA GLY A 506 -6.73 4.80 -19.76
C GLY A 506 -6.83 3.34 -19.35
N GLY A 507 -7.16 3.11 -18.09
CA GLY A 507 -7.21 1.78 -17.44
C GLY A 507 -5.84 1.31 -16.98
N ASP A 508 -5.60 0.00 -16.88
CA ASP A 508 -4.24 -0.54 -16.85
C ASP A 508 -3.74 -0.61 -18.30
N GLY A 509 -2.62 0.03 -18.58
CA GLY A 509 -1.92 -0.18 -19.84
C GLY A 509 -1.21 -1.52 -19.77
N MET A 510 -1.46 -2.37 -20.75
CA MET A 510 -0.88 -3.72 -20.84
C MET A 510 0.14 -3.78 -21.99
N GLU A 511 -0.05 -4.71 -22.89
CA GLU A 511 0.83 -4.84 -24.07
C GLU A 511 0.72 -3.58 -24.93
N CYS A 512 1.86 -3.07 -25.39
CA CYS A 512 1.93 -1.93 -26.28
C CYS A 512 3.12 -2.04 -27.24
N LYS A 513 2.90 -1.61 -28.49
CA LYS A 513 3.91 -1.65 -29.56
C LYS A 513 3.78 -0.48 -30.50
N ILE A 514 4.91 -0.05 -31.04
CA ILE A 514 4.98 0.91 -32.15
C ILE A 514 5.23 0.10 -33.42
N ASP A 515 4.51 0.41 -34.48
CA ASP A 515 4.67 -0.25 -35.76
C ASP A 515 6.12 -0.12 -36.27
N HIS A 516 6.61 -1.20 -36.88
CA HIS A 516 8.00 -1.31 -37.29
C HIS A 516 8.38 -0.33 -38.43
N TYR A 517 7.42 0.01 -39.27
CA TYR A 517 7.63 0.84 -40.48
C TYR A 517 7.08 2.25 -40.36
N ASP A 518 6.03 2.45 -39.53
CA ASP A 518 5.41 3.76 -39.33
C ASP A 518 5.23 4.00 -37.80
N ASP A 519 6.07 4.82 -37.23
CA ASP A 519 6.04 5.12 -35.80
C ASP A 519 4.85 6.00 -35.35
N ASN A 520 3.96 6.38 -36.27
CA ASN A 520 2.67 6.99 -35.95
C ASN A 520 1.58 5.96 -35.68
N ILE A 521 1.81 4.69 -35.99
CA ILE A 521 0.89 3.60 -35.70
C ILE A 521 1.30 2.95 -34.39
N ILE A 522 0.40 3.00 -33.41
CA ILE A 522 0.61 2.45 -32.07
C ILE A 522 -0.49 1.43 -31.80
N TYR A 523 -0.09 0.26 -31.37
CA TYR A 523 -0.95 -0.79 -30.86
C TYR A 523 -0.85 -0.76 -29.32
N ALA A 524 -1.98 -0.71 -28.65
CA ALA A 524 -2.02 -0.75 -27.21
C ALA A 524 -3.31 -1.43 -26.75
N GLU A 525 -3.23 -2.15 -25.65
CA GLU A 525 -4.37 -2.77 -25.00
C GLU A 525 -4.46 -2.37 -23.54
N TYR A 526 -5.64 -2.52 -22.97
CA TYR A 526 -5.87 -2.34 -21.55
C TYR A 526 -6.30 -3.68 -20.95
N GLN A 527 -6.47 -3.76 -19.64
CA GLN A 527 -6.63 -5.00 -18.87
C GLN A 527 -7.72 -5.98 -19.33
N TYR A 528 -8.47 -5.68 -20.33
CA TYR A 528 -9.52 -6.56 -20.89
C TYR A 528 -9.26 -6.97 -22.35
N GLY A 529 -8.14 -6.55 -22.92
CA GLY A 529 -7.76 -6.84 -24.31
C GLY A 529 -8.48 -5.99 -25.37
#